data_7b43b78663ce75b927c3b4c2de1d1434
#
_entry.id   7b43b78663ce75b927c3b4c2de1d1434
#
_cell.length_a   1.000
_cell.length_b   1.000
_cell.length_c   1.000
_cell.angle_alpha   90.00
_cell.angle_beta   90.00
_cell.angle_gamma   90.00
#
_symmetry.space_group_name_H-M   'P 1'
#
loop_
_entity.id
_entity.type
_entity.pdbx_description
1 polymer ?
#
loop_
_entity_poly.entity_id
_entity_poly.type
_entity_poly.pdbx_seq_one_letter_code
_entity_poly.pdbx_strand_id
1 'polypeptide(L)'
;IKAINPDVPVVMVTKSEEESIMNQAIGNKIADYLIKPVNPNQLLLSIKKNVHKNVIISETTTVGYQQEFGRIGMQINDSLTTDDWMEVYKKLVYWEIELENSQVPMTDMLRMQKQEANNAFGKFVKKNYVDWIQHPEIRPLMSPDLFKKKVFPMLDNGDKVFFILIDNFRLDQWREVKDLLAEYYTFDESLYYSILPTATQYARNSIFSGLMPLQIEKMFPELWVDEDSEEGKNLNEAPLIQTQIERFRKKYTFSYHKVHDSQYNDKLLNIVPSLLHNQLNVVVLNFVDMLSHARTENKMIRELAQSEAAYRSLTRSWFQHSGTLELFKRIAGKGYKVIVTTDHGTIRVDNPEKVIGDKNTN
;
A
#
# COMPACT_ATOMS: atom_id res chain seq x y z
N ILE A 1 35.78 -14.51 8.86
CA ILE A 1 34.99 -15.34 7.90
C ILE A 1 34.14 -14.43 7.03
N LYS A 2 33.26 -13.65 7.59
CA LYS A 2 32.30 -12.78 6.85
C LYS A 2 32.98 -11.70 5.98
N ALA A 3 34.18 -11.24 6.36
CA ALA A 3 34.95 -10.30 5.54
C ALA A 3 35.56 -10.96 4.27
N ILE A 4 35.71 -12.29 4.26
CA ILE A 4 36.26 -13.05 3.12
C ILE A 4 35.12 -13.57 2.25
N ASN A 5 34.10 -14.11 2.86
CA ASN A 5 32.88 -14.59 2.19
C ASN A 5 31.65 -14.22 3.02
N PRO A 6 30.91 -13.17 2.63
CA PRO A 6 29.76 -12.69 3.38
C PRO A 6 28.58 -13.66 3.39
N ASP A 7 28.49 -14.56 2.40
CA ASP A 7 27.32 -15.44 2.20
C ASP A 7 27.42 -16.75 3.01
N VAL A 8 28.61 -17.11 3.51
CA VAL A 8 28.76 -18.32 4.33
C VAL A 8 27.98 -18.18 5.64
N PRO A 9 26.99 -19.06 5.92
CA PRO A 9 26.31 -19.07 7.20
C PRO A 9 27.29 -19.48 8.32
N VAL A 10 27.39 -18.66 9.36
CA VAL A 10 28.24 -18.93 10.52
C VAL A 10 27.36 -19.23 11.71
N VAL A 11 27.51 -20.41 12.30
CA VAL A 11 26.82 -20.83 13.53
C VAL A 11 27.82 -20.76 14.68
N MET A 12 27.54 -19.98 15.70
CA MET A 12 28.37 -19.85 16.89
C MET A 12 27.95 -20.89 17.95
N VAL A 13 28.90 -21.63 18.48
CA VAL A 13 28.67 -22.59 19.56
C VAL A 13 29.53 -22.21 20.76
N THR A 14 28.91 -21.84 21.88
CA THR A 14 29.58 -21.31 23.08
C THR A 14 29.03 -21.90 24.37
N LYS A 15 29.76 -21.70 25.49
CA LYS A 15 29.25 -21.98 26.84
C LYS A 15 28.64 -20.76 27.53
N SER A 16 28.82 -19.57 26.95
CA SER A 16 28.33 -18.32 27.56
C SER A 16 26.88 -18.07 27.21
N GLU A 17 26.07 -17.70 28.19
CA GLU A 17 24.70 -17.22 28.08
C GLU A 17 24.63 -15.70 28.25
N GLU A 18 25.75 -14.98 28.24
CA GLU A 18 25.81 -13.55 28.44
C GLU A 18 25.13 -12.79 27.28
N GLU A 19 24.24 -11.92 27.61
CA GLU A 19 23.48 -11.10 26.67
C GLU A 19 24.38 -10.25 25.79
N SER A 20 25.49 -9.76 26.32
CA SER A 20 26.50 -8.98 25.58
C SER A 20 27.11 -9.75 24.42
N ILE A 21 27.40 -11.05 24.62
CA ILE A 21 27.96 -11.94 23.60
C ILE A 21 26.90 -12.28 22.54
N MET A 22 25.65 -12.45 22.98
CA MET A 22 24.53 -12.69 22.05
C MET A 22 24.30 -11.44 21.16
N ASN A 23 24.28 -10.25 21.74
CA ASN A 23 24.14 -9.00 21.00
C ASN A 23 25.30 -8.76 20.02
N GLN A 24 26.53 -9.09 20.43
CA GLN A 24 27.68 -9.03 19.55
C GLN A 24 27.60 -10.04 18.40
N ALA A 25 27.09 -11.24 18.65
CA ALA A 25 26.88 -12.26 17.62
C ALA A 25 25.84 -11.78 16.58
N ILE A 26 24.74 -11.20 17.02
CA ILE A 26 23.71 -10.61 16.14
C ILE A 26 24.31 -9.46 15.33
N GLY A 27 25.05 -8.55 15.96
CA GLY A 27 25.73 -7.43 15.31
C GLY A 27 26.75 -7.87 14.24
N ASN A 28 27.39 -9.02 14.43
CA ASN A 28 28.32 -9.62 13.47
C ASN A 28 27.64 -10.48 12.38
N LYS A 29 26.29 -10.43 12.28
CA LYS A 29 25.49 -11.17 11.28
C LYS A 29 25.75 -12.69 11.31
N ILE A 30 25.86 -13.27 12.52
CA ILE A 30 25.95 -14.71 12.72
C ILE A 30 24.59 -15.33 12.43
N ALA A 31 24.59 -16.45 11.70
CA ALA A 31 23.37 -17.11 11.23
C ALA A 31 22.59 -17.82 12.36
N ASP A 32 23.29 -18.34 13.38
CA ASP A 32 22.67 -18.94 14.54
C ASP A 32 23.65 -18.99 15.74
N TYR A 33 23.08 -19.13 16.95
CA TYR A 33 23.82 -19.15 18.21
C TYR A 33 23.34 -20.34 19.06
N LEU A 34 24.26 -21.26 19.40
CA LEU A 34 23.96 -22.45 20.15
C LEU A 34 24.77 -22.50 21.45
N ILE A 35 24.12 -22.86 22.56
CA ILE A 35 24.73 -22.93 23.89
C ILE A 35 25.10 -24.38 24.21
N LYS A 36 26.33 -24.59 24.72
CA LYS A 36 26.79 -25.92 25.16
C LYS A 36 26.17 -26.29 26.51
N PRO A 37 25.71 -27.55 26.70
CA PRO A 37 25.82 -28.69 25.80
C PRO A 37 24.81 -28.62 24.65
N VAL A 38 25.26 -28.75 23.41
CA VAL A 38 24.41 -28.68 22.22
C VAL A 38 23.67 -29.96 22.02
N ASN A 39 22.36 -29.88 21.94
CA ASN A 39 21.54 -31.00 21.52
C ASN A 39 21.75 -31.30 20.03
N PRO A 40 21.99 -32.57 19.62
CA PRO A 40 22.17 -32.90 18.20
C PRO A 40 21.00 -32.46 17.32
N ASN A 41 19.78 -32.48 17.82
CA ASN A 41 18.60 -31.98 17.08
C ASN A 41 18.62 -30.46 16.87
N GLN A 42 19.12 -29.69 17.82
CA GLN A 42 19.29 -28.23 17.66
C GLN A 42 20.35 -27.93 16.60
N LEU A 43 21.46 -28.67 16.61
CA LEU A 43 22.49 -28.51 15.59
C LEU A 43 21.95 -28.88 14.20
N LEU A 44 21.24 -30.01 14.09
CA LEU A 44 20.63 -30.43 12.83
C LEU A 44 19.60 -29.40 12.32
N LEU A 45 18.80 -28.85 13.23
CA LEU A 45 17.82 -27.80 12.90
C LEU A 45 18.51 -26.53 12.39
N SER A 46 19.58 -26.12 13.08
CA SER A 46 20.39 -24.95 12.66
C SER A 46 21.01 -25.18 11.28
N ILE A 47 21.56 -26.36 11.00
CA ILE A 47 22.11 -26.68 9.68
C ILE A 47 21.01 -26.65 8.62
N LYS A 48 19.89 -27.32 8.84
CA LYS A 48 18.76 -27.32 7.91
C LYS A 48 18.24 -25.91 7.62
N LYS A 49 18.04 -25.09 8.67
CA LYS A 49 17.60 -23.72 8.57
C LYS A 49 18.56 -22.87 7.72
N ASN A 50 19.88 -23.07 7.81
CA ASN A 50 20.85 -22.20 7.16
C ASN A 50 21.31 -22.73 5.79
N VAL A 51 21.27 -24.04 5.54
CA VAL A 51 21.74 -24.65 4.28
C VAL A 51 20.60 -24.97 3.33
N HIS A 52 19.47 -25.45 3.86
CA HIS A 52 18.31 -25.86 3.05
C HIS A 52 17.12 -24.93 3.16
N LYS A 53 17.30 -23.72 3.72
CA LYS A 53 16.21 -22.77 3.96
C LYS A 53 15.36 -22.51 2.71
N ASN A 54 15.98 -22.23 1.59
CA ASN A 54 15.24 -21.90 0.36
C ASN A 54 14.45 -23.08 -0.20
N VAL A 55 14.99 -24.30 -0.10
CA VAL A 55 14.27 -25.51 -0.54
C VAL A 55 13.07 -25.77 0.35
N ILE A 56 13.23 -25.71 1.68
CA ILE A 56 12.15 -25.93 2.64
C ILE A 56 11.05 -24.88 2.48
N ILE A 57 11.42 -23.60 2.31
CA ILE A 57 10.46 -22.53 2.07
C ILE A 57 9.71 -22.78 0.76
N SER A 58 10.40 -23.10 -0.33
CA SER A 58 9.79 -23.36 -1.63
C SER A 58 8.80 -24.52 -1.58
N GLU A 59 9.17 -25.65 -0.96
CA GLU A 59 8.29 -26.82 -0.78
C GLU A 59 7.06 -26.45 0.06
N THR A 60 7.25 -25.78 1.19
CA THR A 60 6.15 -25.37 2.09
C THR A 60 5.21 -24.40 1.40
N THR A 61 5.75 -23.41 0.68
CA THR A 61 4.96 -22.43 -0.07
C THR A 61 4.17 -23.10 -1.19
N THR A 62 4.77 -24.06 -1.89
CA THR A 62 4.10 -24.84 -2.95
C THR A 62 2.88 -25.57 -2.40
N VAL A 63 3.06 -26.35 -1.33
CA VAL A 63 1.98 -27.12 -0.71
C VAL A 63 0.90 -26.19 -0.15
N GLY A 64 1.31 -25.11 0.52
CA GLY A 64 0.39 -24.12 1.08
C GLY A 64 -0.47 -23.48 -0.01
N TYR A 65 0.12 -23.04 -1.12
CA TYR A 65 -0.64 -22.45 -2.21
C TYR A 65 -1.55 -23.48 -2.91
N GLN A 66 -1.11 -24.71 -3.13
CA GLN A 66 -1.97 -25.74 -3.71
C GLN A 66 -3.24 -25.99 -2.89
N GLN A 67 -3.12 -25.98 -1.56
CA GLN A 67 -4.27 -26.11 -0.67
C GLN A 67 -5.19 -24.89 -0.73
N GLU A 68 -4.64 -23.69 -0.73
CA GLU A 68 -5.41 -22.44 -0.79
C GLU A 68 -5.99 -22.16 -2.19
N PHE A 69 -5.35 -22.61 -3.26
CA PHE A 69 -5.84 -22.44 -4.64
C PHE A 69 -7.29 -22.94 -4.80
N GLY A 70 -7.57 -24.15 -4.33
CA GLY A 70 -8.93 -24.69 -4.37
C GLY A 70 -9.93 -23.89 -3.53
N ARG A 71 -9.51 -23.43 -2.33
CA ARG A 71 -10.37 -22.62 -1.44
C ARG A 71 -10.68 -21.25 -2.04
N ILE A 72 -9.67 -20.57 -2.57
CA ILE A 72 -9.86 -19.26 -3.25
C ILE A 72 -10.75 -19.43 -4.49
N GLY A 73 -10.54 -20.49 -5.29
CA GLY A 73 -11.38 -20.79 -6.45
C GLY A 73 -12.85 -21.04 -6.08
N MET A 74 -13.14 -21.76 -5.00
CA MET A 74 -14.50 -21.89 -4.50
C MET A 74 -15.08 -20.55 -4.05
N GLN A 75 -14.32 -19.75 -3.29
CA GLN A 75 -14.76 -18.44 -2.84
C GLN A 75 -15.13 -17.54 -4.03
N ILE A 76 -14.29 -17.45 -5.07
CA ILE A 76 -14.55 -16.60 -6.25
C ILE A 76 -15.88 -16.94 -6.93
N ASN A 77 -16.31 -18.19 -6.88
CA ASN A 77 -17.53 -18.68 -7.52
C ASN A 77 -18.79 -18.60 -6.63
N ASP A 78 -18.63 -18.24 -5.36
CA ASP A 78 -19.73 -18.04 -4.42
C ASP A 78 -20.34 -16.63 -4.54
N SER A 79 -21.49 -16.41 -3.89
CA SER A 79 -22.12 -15.09 -3.79
C SER A 79 -21.39 -14.23 -2.75
N LEU A 80 -20.28 -13.59 -3.17
CA LEU A 80 -19.44 -12.80 -2.28
C LEU A 80 -20.06 -11.45 -1.91
N THR A 81 -19.88 -11.06 -0.66
CA THR A 81 -20.09 -9.70 -0.16
C THR A 81 -18.91 -8.80 -0.50
N THR A 82 -19.04 -7.51 -0.21
CA THR A 82 -17.95 -6.55 -0.35
C THR A 82 -16.73 -6.91 0.50
N ASP A 83 -16.96 -7.40 1.72
CA ASP A 83 -15.88 -7.77 2.66
C ASP A 83 -15.21 -9.08 2.21
N ASP A 84 -15.96 -10.04 1.69
CA ASP A 84 -15.39 -11.28 1.13
C ASP A 84 -14.45 -10.99 -0.04
N TRP A 85 -14.80 -10.05 -0.92
CA TRP A 85 -13.93 -9.62 -2.01
C TRP A 85 -12.64 -8.97 -1.52
N MET A 86 -12.70 -8.19 -0.44
CA MET A 86 -11.50 -7.64 0.19
C MET A 86 -10.58 -8.75 0.71
N GLU A 87 -11.13 -9.79 1.32
CA GLU A 87 -10.35 -10.93 1.81
C GLU A 87 -9.77 -11.78 0.67
N VAL A 88 -10.52 -12.03 -0.40
CA VAL A 88 -10.01 -12.70 -1.61
C VAL A 88 -8.82 -11.89 -2.18
N TYR A 89 -8.95 -10.57 -2.31
CA TYR A 89 -7.89 -9.72 -2.80
C TYR A 89 -6.62 -9.77 -1.93
N LYS A 90 -6.78 -9.70 -0.60
CA LYS A 90 -5.65 -9.82 0.35
C LYS A 90 -4.92 -11.16 0.22
N LYS A 91 -5.65 -12.25 0.01
CA LYS A 91 -5.08 -13.59 -0.21
C LYS A 91 -4.31 -13.66 -1.52
N LEU A 92 -4.87 -13.15 -2.60
CA LEU A 92 -4.20 -13.14 -3.91
C LEU A 92 -2.90 -12.32 -3.85
N VAL A 93 -2.91 -11.15 -3.21
CA VAL A 93 -1.71 -10.34 -3.00
C VAL A 93 -0.69 -11.07 -2.12
N TYR A 94 -1.13 -11.74 -1.06
CA TYR A 94 -0.23 -12.52 -0.20
C TYR A 94 0.49 -13.61 -1.00
N TRP A 95 -0.26 -14.42 -1.75
CA TRP A 95 0.33 -15.51 -2.53
C TRP A 95 1.21 -15.03 -3.68
N GLU A 96 0.91 -13.89 -4.28
CA GLU A 96 1.78 -13.28 -5.29
C GLU A 96 3.18 -12.99 -4.73
N ILE A 97 3.24 -12.36 -3.56
CA ILE A 97 4.51 -12.04 -2.89
C ILE A 97 5.24 -13.32 -2.44
N GLU A 98 4.52 -14.27 -1.81
CA GLU A 98 5.11 -15.50 -1.30
C GLU A 98 5.66 -16.40 -2.41
N LEU A 99 4.95 -16.58 -3.52
CA LEU A 99 5.39 -17.40 -4.64
C LEU A 99 6.60 -16.78 -5.34
N GLU A 100 6.64 -15.45 -5.51
CA GLU A 100 7.79 -14.78 -6.08
C GLU A 100 9.02 -14.86 -5.16
N ASN A 101 8.86 -14.61 -3.87
CA ASN A 101 9.96 -14.69 -2.90
C ASN A 101 10.53 -16.10 -2.77
N SER A 102 9.69 -17.11 -2.93
CA SER A 102 10.08 -18.52 -2.84
C SER A 102 10.60 -19.11 -4.16
N GLN A 103 10.59 -18.34 -5.24
CA GLN A 103 10.98 -18.76 -6.60
C GLN A 103 10.24 -20.03 -7.08
N VAL A 104 8.99 -20.20 -6.68
CA VAL A 104 8.16 -21.34 -7.02
C VAL A 104 7.57 -21.19 -8.42
N PRO A 105 7.62 -22.20 -9.30
CA PRO A 105 7.12 -22.10 -10.67
C PRO A 105 5.58 -22.27 -10.74
N MET A 106 4.82 -21.50 -9.94
CA MET A 106 3.35 -21.54 -9.92
C MET A 106 2.71 -20.20 -10.34
N THR A 107 3.50 -19.32 -10.92
CA THR A 107 3.06 -17.98 -11.35
C THR A 107 1.92 -18.03 -12.37
N ASP A 108 1.90 -19.02 -13.26
CA ASP A 108 0.82 -19.18 -14.24
C ASP A 108 -0.51 -19.57 -13.59
N MET A 109 -0.49 -20.44 -12.58
CA MET A 109 -1.70 -20.81 -11.83
C MET A 109 -2.27 -19.59 -11.10
N LEU A 110 -1.40 -18.81 -10.43
CA LEU A 110 -1.82 -17.58 -9.75
C LEU A 110 -2.37 -16.56 -10.76
N ARG A 111 -1.73 -16.41 -11.92
CA ARG A 111 -2.19 -15.50 -12.98
C ARG A 111 -3.59 -15.87 -13.46
N MET A 112 -3.85 -17.16 -13.71
CA MET A 112 -5.18 -17.65 -14.09
C MET A 112 -6.21 -17.36 -13.01
N GLN A 113 -5.88 -17.61 -11.74
CA GLN A 113 -6.76 -17.37 -10.60
C GLN A 113 -7.05 -15.86 -10.41
N LYS A 114 -6.05 -15.00 -10.56
CA LYS A 114 -6.23 -13.54 -10.54
C LYS A 114 -7.13 -13.08 -11.68
N GLN A 115 -7.00 -13.66 -12.89
CA GLN A 115 -7.87 -13.34 -14.02
C GLN A 115 -9.32 -13.78 -13.77
N GLU A 116 -9.53 -14.97 -13.22
CA GLU A 116 -10.86 -15.46 -12.84
C GLU A 116 -11.49 -14.54 -11.79
N ALA A 117 -10.74 -14.20 -10.73
CA ALA A 117 -11.18 -13.27 -9.70
C ALA A 117 -11.53 -11.89 -10.26
N ASN A 118 -10.69 -11.35 -11.16
CA ASN A 118 -10.92 -10.05 -11.80
C ASN A 118 -12.20 -10.05 -12.62
N ASN A 119 -12.45 -11.11 -13.40
CA ASN A 119 -13.67 -11.25 -14.18
C ASN A 119 -14.93 -11.35 -13.30
N ALA A 120 -14.86 -12.12 -12.21
CA ALA A 120 -15.96 -12.27 -11.29
C ALA A 120 -16.22 -10.97 -10.50
N PHE A 121 -15.15 -10.31 -10.05
CA PHE A 121 -15.24 -9.01 -9.39
C PHE A 121 -15.80 -7.92 -10.30
N GLY A 122 -15.41 -7.88 -11.57
CA GLY A 122 -15.99 -6.96 -12.56
C GLY A 122 -17.51 -7.13 -12.70
N LYS A 123 -18.00 -8.38 -12.72
CA LYS A 123 -19.45 -8.67 -12.73
C LYS A 123 -20.12 -8.23 -11.44
N PHE A 124 -19.48 -8.47 -10.30
CA PHE A 124 -19.96 -8.04 -8.99
C PHE A 124 -20.10 -6.51 -8.90
N VAL A 125 -19.07 -5.77 -9.32
CA VAL A 125 -19.10 -4.31 -9.32
C VAL A 125 -20.17 -3.80 -10.28
N LYS A 126 -20.24 -4.33 -11.52
CA LYS A 126 -21.27 -3.95 -12.49
C LYS A 126 -22.69 -4.13 -11.96
N LYS A 127 -22.92 -5.16 -11.16
CA LYS A 127 -24.25 -5.45 -10.58
C LYS A 127 -24.61 -4.47 -9.46
N ASN A 128 -23.64 -4.05 -8.64
CA ASN A 128 -23.92 -3.35 -7.39
C ASN A 128 -23.58 -1.85 -7.41
N TYR A 129 -22.72 -1.38 -8.33
CA TYR A 129 -22.14 -0.04 -8.26
C TYR A 129 -23.17 1.09 -8.37
N VAL A 130 -24.20 0.92 -9.20
CA VAL A 130 -25.27 1.93 -9.34
C VAL A 130 -26.04 2.08 -8.03
N ASP A 131 -26.36 0.96 -7.38
CA ASP A 131 -27.04 0.97 -6.08
C ASP A 131 -26.18 1.63 -5.00
N TRP A 132 -24.86 1.41 -5.01
CA TRP A 132 -23.94 2.07 -4.07
C TRP A 132 -23.89 3.59 -4.25
N ILE A 133 -24.04 4.08 -5.48
CA ILE A 133 -24.11 5.52 -5.73
C ILE A 133 -25.43 6.10 -5.24
N GLN A 134 -26.53 5.40 -5.51
CA GLN A 134 -27.89 5.86 -5.18
C GLN A 134 -28.23 5.73 -3.69
N HIS A 135 -27.63 4.73 -3.01
CA HIS A 135 -27.91 4.38 -1.62
C HIS A 135 -26.63 4.41 -0.75
N PRO A 136 -26.13 5.62 -0.40
CA PRO A 136 -24.89 5.74 0.38
C PRO A 136 -24.93 5.06 1.75
N GLU A 137 -26.10 4.81 2.29
CA GLU A 137 -26.32 4.18 3.59
C GLU A 137 -26.00 2.67 3.61
N ILE A 138 -26.10 1.99 2.46
CA ILE A 138 -25.85 0.54 2.34
C ILE A 138 -24.54 0.22 1.61
N ARG A 139 -23.87 1.21 1.03
CA ARG A 139 -22.65 0.99 0.28
C ARG A 139 -21.46 0.65 1.19
N PRO A 140 -20.46 -0.09 0.68
CA PRO A 140 -19.20 -0.28 1.39
C PRO A 140 -18.50 1.07 1.64
N LEU A 141 -17.42 1.05 2.40
CA LEU A 141 -16.56 2.23 2.53
C LEU A 141 -16.00 2.60 1.15
N MET A 142 -16.28 3.80 0.66
CA MET A 142 -15.83 4.30 -0.63
C MET A 142 -15.04 5.62 -0.48
N SER A 143 -14.42 6.09 -1.57
CA SER A 143 -13.60 7.31 -1.60
C SER A 143 -14.23 8.50 -0.85
N PRO A 144 -15.50 8.91 -1.09
CA PRO A 144 -16.09 10.07 -0.43
C PRO A 144 -16.36 9.85 1.07
N ASP A 145 -16.27 8.61 1.57
CA ASP A 145 -16.58 8.29 2.96
C ASP A 145 -15.37 8.33 3.90
N LEU A 146 -14.14 8.38 3.34
CA LEU A 146 -12.92 8.17 4.13
C LEU A 146 -12.77 9.19 5.26
N PHE A 147 -12.90 10.48 4.99
CA PHE A 147 -12.79 11.50 6.03
C PHE A 147 -13.88 11.35 7.07
N LYS A 148 -15.12 11.22 6.64
CA LYS A 148 -16.28 11.09 7.53
C LYS A 148 -16.20 9.86 8.43
N LYS A 149 -15.77 8.70 7.90
CA LYS A 149 -15.81 7.42 8.62
C LYS A 149 -14.49 7.05 9.30
N LYS A 150 -13.35 7.63 8.87
CA LYS A 150 -12.02 7.27 9.39
C LYS A 150 -11.28 8.43 10.04
N VAL A 151 -11.29 9.64 9.44
CA VAL A 151 -10.51 10.77 9.92
C VAL A 151 -11.25 11.56 11.01
N PHE A 152 -12.46 12.01 10.72
CA PHE A 152 -13.23 12.84 11.66
C PHE A 152 -13.50 12.17 13.02
N PRO A 153 -13.81 10.87 13.11
CA PRO A 153 -13.99 10.23 14.41
C PRO A 153 -12.73 10.27 15.29
N MET A 154 -11.54 10.15 14.69
CA MET A 154 -10.28 10.29 15.45
C MET A 154 -10.09 11.72 15.97
N LEU A 155 -10.30 12.71 15.10
CA LEU A 155 -10.19 14.12 15.46
C LEU A 155 -11.24 14.53 16.51
N ASP A 156 -12.47 14.02 16.43
CA ASP A 156 -13.53 14.27 17.41
C ASP A 156 -13.20 13.67 18.79
N ASN A 157 -12.46 12.56 18.82
CA ASN A 157 -11.94 11.95 20.05
C ASN A 157 -10.74 12.70 20.65
N GLY A 158 -10.27 13.76 19.99
CA GLY A 158 -9.11 14.55 20.42
C GLY A 158 -7.76 14.04 19.92
N ASP A 159 -7.74 12.99 19.08
CA ASP A 159 -6.53 12.56 18.42
C ASP A 159 -6.08 13.60 17.39
N LYS A 160 -4.76 13.68 17.18
CA LYS A 160 -4.18 14.39 16.03
C LYS A 160 -3.87 13.41 14.92
N VAL A 161 -4.06 13.80 13.67
CA VAL A 161 -3.95 12.90 12.50
C VAL A 161 -2.98 13.45 11.45
N PHE A 162 -2.04 12.61 11.01
CA PHE A 162 -1.39 12.74 9.73
C PHE A 162 -2.10 11.83 8.72
N PHE A 163 -2.68 12.41 7.69
CA PHE A 163 -3.30 11.71 6.58
C PHE A 163 -2.34 11.75 5.39
N ILE A 164 -1.69 10.63 5.11
CA ILE A 164 -0.68 10.50 4.06
C ILE A 164 -1.28 9.69 2.92
N LEU A 165 -1.55 10.35 1.81
CA LEU A 165 -2.04 9.75 0.58
C LEU A 165 -0.88 9.56 -0.39
N ILE A 166 -0.59 8.31 -0.74
CA ILE A 166 0.39 7.96 -1.76
C ILE A 166 -0.38 7.63 -3.03
N ASP A 167 -0.22 8.46 -4.04
CA ASP A 167 -0.91 8.37 -5.33
C ASP A 167 -0.64 7.03 -6.02
N ASN A 168 -1.70 6.33 -6.43
CA ASN A 168 -1.62 5.06 -7.17
C ASN A 168 -0.86 3.94 -6.42
N PHE A 169 -0.96 3.92 -5.09
CA PHE A 169 -0.22 3.00 -4.22
C PHE A 169 -1.02 1.74 -3.92
N ARG A 170 -0.50 0.60 -4.30
CA ARG A 170 -1.18 -0.70 -4.19
C ARG A 170 -0.87 -1.41 -2.87
N LEU A 171 -1.73 -2.36 -2.49
CA LEU A 171 -1.57 -3.18 -1.29
C LEU A 171 -0.27 -4.01 -1.31
N ASP A 172 0.11 -4.56 -2.46
CA ASP A 172 1.36 -5.31 -2.61
C ASP A 172 2.60 -4.43 -2.37
N GLN A 173 2.57 -3.18 -2.83
CA GLN A 173 3.62 -2.20 -2.56
C GLN A 173 3.64 -1.78 -1.09
N TRP A 174 2.48 -1.59 -0.47
CA TRP A 174 2.40 -1.35 0.97
C TRP A 174 3.05 -2.48 1.78
N ARG A 175 2.76 -3.73 1.44
CA ARG A 175 3.32 -4.90 2.13
C ARG A 175 4.83 -5.03 1.98
N GLU A 176 5.41 -4.48 0.92
CA GLU A 176 6.87 -4.39 0.73
C GLU A 176 7.53 -3.32 1.60
N VAL A 177 6.82 -2.27 1.99
CA VAL A 177 7.43 -1.14 2.72
C VAL A 177 7.07 -1.09 4.20
N LYS A 178 5.97 -1.73 4.64
CA LYS A 178 5.48 -1.61 6.01
C LYS A 178 6.46 -2.09 7.07
N ASP A 179 7.32 -3.07 6.77
CA ASP A 179 8.33 -3.57 7.69
C ASP A 179 9.39 -2.51 8.02
N LEU A 180 9.66 -1.54 7.13
CA LEU A 180 10.53 -0.39 7.37
C LEU A 180 9.99 0.53 8.46
N LEU A 181 8.69 0.43 8.75
CA LEU A 181 7.99 1.24 9.75
C LEU A 181 7.68 0.47 11.05
N ALA A 182 7.95 -0.85 11.10
CA ALA A 182 7.54 -1.72 12.20
C ALA A 182 8.20 -1.36 13.56
N GLU A 183 9.37 -0.70 13.54
CA GLU A 183 10.02 -0.19 14.76
C GLU A 183 9.31 1.04 15.35
N TYR A 184 8.52 1.76 14.54
CA TYR A 184 7.92 3.05 14.89
C TYR A 184 6.42 2.98 15.08
N TYR A 185 5.75 2.01 14.44
CA TYR A 185 4.29 1.94 14.36
C TYR A 185 3.75 0.53 14.52
N THR A 186 2.58 0.43 15.12
CA THR A 186 1.69 -0.73 15.02
C THR A 186 0.66 -0.48 13.93
N PHE A 187 0.25 -1.53 13.21
CA PHE A 187 -0.60 -1.39 12.02
C PHE A 187 -1.98 -2.00 12.21
N ASP A 188 -2.98 -1.27 11.73
CA ASP A 188 -4.32 -1.78 11.45
C ASP A 188 -4.57 -1.60 9.95
N GLU A 189 -4.77 -2.71 9.21
CA GLU A 189 -4.91 -2.73 7.75
C GLU A 189 -6.35 -2.98 7.36
N SER A 190 -6.96 -2.04 6.65
CA SER A 190 -8.29 -2.18 6.05
C SER A 190 -8.28 -1.73 4.60
N LEU A 191 -9.25 -2.22 3.82
CA LEU A 191 -9.45 -1.83 2.43
C LEU A 191 -10.69 -0.97 2.28
N TYR A 192 -10.78 -0.26 1.18
CA TYR A 192 -11.97 0.47 0.76
C TYR A 192 -12.12 0.40 -0.77
N TYR A 193 -13.30 0.72 -1.27
CA TYR A 193 -13.59 0.78 -2.70
C TYR A 193 -13.33 2.18 -3.24
N SER A 194 -12.38 2.33 -4.15
CA SER A 194 -12.23 3.57 -4.91
C SER A 194 -13.45 3.74 -5.83
N ILE A 195 -13.85 4.98 -6.08
CA ILE A 195 -14.91 5.26 -7.05
C ILE A 195 -14.43 4.98 -8.48
N LEU A 196 -15.39 4.73 -9.38
CA LEU A 196 -15.14 4.62 -10.81
C LEU A 196 -15.44 5.95 -11.52
N PRO A 197 -14.59 6.34 -12.50
CA PRO A 197 -13.33 5.71 -12.86
C PRO A 197 -12.26 5.89 -11.77
N THR A 198 -11.36 4.90 -11.63
CA THR A 198 -10.27 4.92 -10.65
C THR A 198 -9.11 5.81 -11.10
N ALA A 199 -9.40 7.06 -11.38
CA ALA A 199 -8.43 8.06 -11.80
C ALA A 199 -8.25 9.13 -10.72
N THR A 200 -7.03 9.66 -10.60
CA THR A 200 -6.63 10.64 -9.60
C THR A 200 -7.61 11.82 -9.50
N GLN A 201 -8.02 12.37 -10.64
CA GLN A 201 -8.94 13.51 -10.72
C GLN A 201 -10.28 13.24 -10.03
N TYR A 202 -10.85 12.05 -10.20
CA TYR A 202 -12.14 11.71 -9.62
C TYR A 202 -12.00 11.18 -8.20
N ALA A 203 -11.16 10.16 -8.01
CA ALA A 203 -11.04 9.46 -6.74
C ALA A 203 -10.48 10.35 -5.62
N ARG A 204 -9.41 11.10 -5.88
CA ARG A 204 -8.77 11.95 -4.88
C ARG A 204 -9.63 13.16 -4.52
N ASN A 205 -10.22 13.82 -5.52
CA ASN A 205 -11.15 14.93 -5.26
C ASN A 205 -12.37 14.44 -4.46
N SER A 206 -12.85 13.21 -4.68
CA SER A 206 -13.92 12.63 -3.87
C SER A 206 -13.50 12.35 -2.43
N ILE A 207 -12.27 11.89 -2.19
CA ILE A 207 -11.73 11.72 -0.83
C ILE A 207 -11.71 13.06 -0.10
N PHE A 208 -11.16 14.10 -0.73
CA PHE A 208 -10.94 15.39 -0.09
C PHE A 208 -12.20 16.25 0.02
N SER A 209 -13.14 16.09 -0.89
CA SER A 209 -14.43 16.78 -0.78
C SER A 209 -15.47 16.01 0.04
N GLY A 210 -15.36 14.68 0.15
CA GLY A 210 -16.43 13.84 0.69
C GLY A 210 -17.70 13.81 -0.19
N LEU A 211 -17.54 14.00 -1.50
CA LEU A 211 -18.59 14.09 -2.49
C LEU A 211 -18.25 13.24 -3.72
N MET A 212 -19.26 12.82 -4.45
CA MET A 212 -19.06 12.25 -5.79
C MET A 212 -18.73 13.37 -6.80
N PRO A 213 -17.99 13.06 -7.91
CA PRO A 213 -17.56 14.06 -8.89
C PRO A 213 -18.66 15.02 -9.37
N LEU A 214 -19.79 14.50 -9.79
CA LEU A 214 -20.94 15.31 -10.21
C LEU A 214 -21.48 16.24 -9.09
N GLN A 215 -21.33 15.84 -7.84
CA GLN A 215 -21.72 16.68 -6.71
C GLN A 215 -20.71 17.80 -6.47
N ILE A 216 -19.42 17.53 -6.68
CA ILE A 216 -18.39 18.57 -6.59
C ILE A 216 -18.63 19.63 -7.66
N GLU A 217 -18.82 19.22 -8.92
CA GLU A 217 -19.09 20.09 -10.05
C GLU A 217 -20.33 20.99 -9.80
N LYS A 218 -21.41 20.41 -9.27
CA LYS A 218 -22.63 21.17 -9.00
C LYS A 218 -22.57 22.11 -7.80
N MET A 219 -21.88 21.70 -6.73
CA MET A 219 -21.84 22.46 -5.48
C MET A 219 -20.68 23.47 -5.42
N PHE A 220 -19.59 23.16 -6.11
CA PHE A 220 -18.34 23.91 -6.09
C PHE A 220 -17.74 23.97 -7.51
N PRO A 221 -18.46 24.55 -8.49
CA PRO A 221 -18.00 24.59 -9.89
C PRO A 221 -16.64 25.27 -10.04
N GLU A 222 -16.32 26.23 -9.18
CA GLU A 222 -15.04 26.91 -9.16
C GLU A 222 -13.86 26.02 -8.69
N LEU A 223 -14.14 24.90 -8.03
CA LEU A 223 -13.14 23.94 -7.57
C LEU A 223 -13.05 22.71 -8.48
N TRP A 224 -13.97 22.56 -9.43
CA TRP A 224 -13.96 21.49 -10.42
C TRP A 224 -13.18 21.95 -11.66
N VAL A 225 -12.37 21.05 -12.19
CA VAL A 225 -11.61 21.29 -13.43
C VAL A 225 -12.01 20.22 -14.43
N ASP A 226 -12.53 20.65 -15.56
CA ASP A 226 -13.00 19.77 -16.63
C ASP A 226 -11.86 18.98 -17.29
N GLU A 227 -12.23 17.82 -17.88
CA GLU A 227 -11.30 16.92 -18.55
C GLU A 227 -10.52 17.61 -19.70
N ASP A 228 -11.17 18.51 -20.42
CA ASP A 228 -10.60 19.26 -21.55
C ASP A 228 -9.73 20.46 -21.13
N SER A 229 -9.65 20.78 -19.85
CA SER A 229 -8.85 21.89 -19.38
C SER A 229 -7.36 21.58 -19.49
N GLU A 230 -6.58 22.54 -19.96
CA GLU A 230 -5.10 22.49 -19.96
C GLU A 230 -4.52 22.67 -18.56
N GLU A 231 -5.33 23.11 -17.59
CA GLU A 231 -4.93 23.27 -16.19
C GLU A 231 -4.82 21.92 -15.48
N GLY A 232 -3.98 21.89 -14.46
CA GLY A 232 -3.83 20.68 -13.61
C GLY A 232 -5.13 20.36 -12.86
N LYS A 233 -5.63 19.15 -13.01
CA LYS A 233 -6.95 18.71 -12.54
C LYS A 233 -7.06 18.48 -11.03
N ASN A 234 -5.96 18.54 -10.30
CA ASN A 234 -5.88 18.34 -8.85
C ASN A 234 -5.19 19.53 -8.16
N LEU A 235 -5.59 20.76 -8.49
CA LEU A 235 -5.04 21.98 -7.90
C LEU A 235 -5.85 22.46 -6.68
N ASN A 236 -7.11 22.04 -6.56
CA ASN A 236 -8.05 22.53 -5.56
C ASN A 236 -8.24 21.58 -4.36
N GLU A 237 -7.29 20.68 -4.11
CA GLU A 237 -7.41 19.66 -3.06
C GLU A 237 -7.53 20.28 -1.66
N ALA A 238 -6.74 21.31 -1.33
CA ALA A 238 -6.84 22.00 -0.03
C ALA A 238 -8.18 22.72 0.16
N PRO A 239 -8.71 23.52 -0.81
CA PRO A 239 -10.06 24.05 -0.75
C PRO A 239 -11.16 22.98 -0.60
N LEU A 240 -11.03 21.83 -1.29
CA LEU A 240 -11.98 20.73 -1.15
C LEU A 240 -12.01 20.15 0.27
N ILE A 241 -10.85 19.98 0.91
CA ILE A 241 -10.77 19.57 2.33
C ILE A 241 -11.44 20.61 3.22
N GLN A 242 -11.19 21.89 2.99
CA GLN A 242 -11.81 22.99 3.75
C GLN A 242 -13.34 22.94 3.65
N THR A 243 -13.88 22.83 2.44
CA THR A 243 -15.32 22.72 2.22
C THR A 243 -15.93 21.50 2.90
N GLN A 244 -15.19 20.36 2.93
CA GLN A 244 -15.64 19.16 3.63
C GLN A 244 -15.71 19.38 5.14
N ILE A 245 -14.67 19.95 5.75
CA ILE A 245 -14.62 20.27 7.18
C ILE A 245 -15.80 21.19 7.55
N GLU A 246 -16.04 22.23 6.76
CA GLU A 246 -17.12 23.21 7.00
C GLU A 246 -18.52 22.59 6.87
N ARG A 247 -18.77 21.77 5.83
CA ARG A 247 -20.06 21.07 5.63
C ARG A 247 -20.40 20.14 6.80
N PHE A 248 -19.38 19.54 7.42
CA PHE A 248 -19.56 18.72 8.63
C PHE A 248 -19.57 19.56 9.92
N ARG A 249 -19.55 20.91 9.81
CA ARG A 249 -19.55 21.86 10.94
C ARG A 249 -18.40 21.61 11.92
N LYS A 250 -17.26 21.20 11.38
CA LYS A 250 -16.03 20.97 12.15
C LYS A 250 -15.13 22.22 12.13
N LYS A 251 -14.23 22.32 13.12
CA LYS A 251 -13.31 23.47 13.27
C LYS A 251 -11.90 22.96 13.55
N TYR A 252 -11.40 22.05 12.71
CA TYR A 252 -10.05 21.54 12.85
C TYR A 252 -9.03 22.50 12.21
N THR A 253 -7.90 22.69 12.90
CA THR A 253 -6.73 23.28 12.26
C THR A 253 -6.10 22.23 11.35
N PHE A 254 -5.92 22.54 10.07
CA PHE A 254 -5.31 21.61 9.14
C PHE A 254 -4.26 22.27 8.26
N SER A 255 -3.35 21.46 7.71
CA SER A 255 -2.43 21.84 6.64
C SER A 255 -2.52 20.81 5.50
N TYR A 256 -2.15 21.27 4.31
CA TYR A 256 -2.10 20.44 3.11
C TYR A 256 -0.75 20.62 2.40
N HIS A 257 -0.10 19.52 2.06
CA HIS A 257 1.21 19.49 1.40
C HIS A 257 1.22 18.44 0.30
N LYS A 258 1.62 18.85 -0.90
CA LYS A 258 1.76 17.97 -2.06
C LYS A 258 3.22 17.91 -2.46
N VAL A 259 3.77 16.68 -2.47
CA VAL A 259 5.17 16.40 -2.76
C VAL A 259 5.28 15.80 -4.15
N HIS A 260 5.87 16.55 -5.06
CA HIS A 260 6.09 16.16 -6.45
C HIS A 260 7.52 15.66 -6.70
N ASP A 261 8.49 16.19 -5.93
CA ASP A 261 9.90 15.89 -6.10
C ASP A 261 10.67 15.92 -4.77
N SER A 262 11.96 15.62 -4.84
CA SER A 262 12.86 15.59 -3.66
C SER A 262 12.98 16.95 -2.97
N GLN A 263 12.94 18.07 -3.69
CA GLN A 263 13.08 19.42 -3.10
C GLN A 263 11.85 19.75 -2.25
N TYR A 264 10.64 19.39 -2.70
CA TYR A 264 9.42 19.54 -1.91
C TYR A 264 9.41 18.64 -0.70
N ASN A 265 9.99 17.43 -0.81
CA ASN A 265 10.14 16.53 0.33
C ASN A 265 11.05 17.12 1.40
N ASP A 266 12.20 17.67 1.02
CA ASP A 266 13.13 18.33 1.95
C ASP A 266 12.48 19.57 2.62
N LYS A 267 11.73 20.36 1.86
CA LYS A 267 10.95 21.47 2.42
C LYS A 267 9.94 20.98 3.45
N LEU A 268 9.20 19.91 3.14
CA LEU A 268 8.23 19.30 4.06
C LEU A 268 8.92 18.84 5.34
N LEU A 269 10.04 18.13 5.24
CA LEU A 269 10.81 17.68 6.40
C LEU A 269 11.24 18.83 7.31
N ASN A 270 11.64 19.97 6.74
CA ASN A 270 12.06 21.15 7.49
C ASN A 270 10.90 21.82 8.25
N ILE A 271 9.68 21.73 7.75
CA ILE A 271 8.50 22.34 8.39
C ILE A 271 7.74 21.38 9.32
N VAL A 272 8.11 20.09 9.39
CA VAL A 272 7.45 19.12 10.31
C VAL A 272 7.26 19.69 11.72
N PRO A 273 8.24 20.35 12.35
CA PRO A 273 8.03 20.92 13.68
C PRO A 273 6.85 21.89 13.77
N SER A 274 6.61 22.69 12.74
CA SER A 274 5.47 23.62 12.70
C SER A 274 4.14 22.90 12.48
N LEU A 275 4.14 21.77 11.80
CA LEU A 275 2.95 20.96 11.53
C LEU A 275 2.39 20.31 12.82
N LEU A 276 3.23 20.12 13.83
CA LEU A 276 2.82 19.51 15.11
C LEU A 276 1.82 20.36 15.91
N HIS A 277 1.52 21.57 15.47
CA HIS A 277 0.47 22.41 16.06
C HIS A 277 -0.92 22.12 15.47
N ASN A 278 -1.00 21.55 14.27
CA ASN A 278 -2.27 21.25 13.63
C ASN A 278 -2.89 19.96 14.18
N GLN A 279 -4.21 19.88 14.14
CA GLN A 279 -4.95 18.67 14.45
C GLN A 279 -4.93 17.68 13.30
N LEU A 280 -4.94 18.17 12.05
CA LEU A 280 -4.89 17.39 10.83
C LEU A 280 -3.77 17.90 9.92
N ASN A 281 -2.91 17.00 9.48
CA ASN A 281 -1.94 17.31 8.42
C ASN A 281 -2.17 16.34 7.27
N VAL A 282 -2.44 16.87 6.09
CA VAL A 282 -2.66 16.09 4.87
C VAL A 282 -1.43 16.20 3.99
N VAL A 283 -0.86 15.06 3.63
CA VAL A 283 0.31 14.97 2.75
C VAL A 283 -0.02 14.07 1.57
N VAL A 284 0.22 14.55 0.36
CA VAL A 284 0.08 13.77 -0.88
C VAL A 284 1.45 13.52 -1.47
N LEU A 285 1.76 12.26 -1.76
CA LEU A 285 3.03 11.81 -2.35
C LEU A 285 2.77 11.24 -3.75
N ASN A 286 3.27 11.88 -4.80
CA ASN A 286 2.96 11.52 -6.19
C ASN A 286 3.97 10.53 -6.82
N PHE A 287 5.02 10.12 -6.12
CA PHE A 287 6.12 9.36 -6.73
C PHE A 287 5.67 8.05 -7.37
N VAL A 288 4.79 7.29 -6.73
CA VAL A 288 4.39 5.96 -7.23
C VAL A 288 3.60 6.07 -8.51
N ASP A 289 2.74 7.08 -8.62
CA ASP A 289 2.02 7.37 -9.86
C ASP A 289 2.97 7.82 -10.98
N MET A 290 3.91 8.72 -10.70
CA MET A 290 4.96 9.13 -11.64
C MET A 290 5.79 7.92 -12.12
N LEU A 291 6.12 6.98 -11.22
CA LEU A 291 6.82 5.75 -11.56
C LEU A 291 5.96 4.85 -12.46
N SER A 292 4.65 4.79 -12.22
CA SER A 292 3.69 4.05 -13.05
C SER A 292 3.64 4.60 -14.48
N HIS A 293 3.54 5.92 -14.64
CA HIS A 293 3.63 6.58 -15.94
C HIS A 293 4.98 6.34 -16.63
N ALA A 294 6.07 6.54 -15.90
CA ALA A 294 7.41 6.29 -16.42
C ALA A 294 7.62 4.84 -16.89
N ARG A 295 6.97 3.86 -16.25
CA ARG A 295 7.00 2.45 -16.65
C ARG A 295 6.41 2.22 -18.03
N THR A 296 5.44 3.01 -18.45
CA THR A 296 4.82 2.92 -19.78
C THR A 296 5.53 3.78 -20.83
N GLU A 297 6.02 4.93 -20.46
CA GLU A 297 6.54 5.96 -21.37
C GLU A 297 8.07 5.89 -21.54
N ASN A 298 8.80 5.56 -20.48
CA ASN A 298 10.26 5.55 -20.50
C ASN A 298 10.82 4.13 -20.69
N LYS A 299 11.59 3.93 -21.78
CA LYS A 299 12.17 2.63 -22.12
C LYS A 299 13.05 2.05 -21.01
N MET A 300 13.90 2.87 -20.37
CA MET A 300 14.80 2.43 -19.30
C MET A 300 14.01 1.96 -18.08
N ILE A 301 13.01 2.73 -17.65
CA ILE A 301 12.18 2.35 -16.50
C ILE A 301 11.34 1.11 -16.82
N ARG A 302 10.86 0.98 -18.04
CA ARG A 302 10.17 -0.23 -18.50
C ARG A 302 11.04 -1.47 -18.40
N GLU A 303 12.30 -1.38 -18.77
CA GLU A 303 13.26 -2.48 -18.65
C GLU A 303 13.58 -2.81 -17.19
N LEU A 304 13.71 -1.81 -16.32
CA LEU A 304 13.95 -1.99 -14.89
C LEU A 304 12.74 -2.54 -14.13
N ALA A 305 11.53 -2.20 -14.54
CA ALA A 305 10.27 -2.55 -13.88
C ALA A 305 9.43 -3.53 -14.71
N GLN A 306 10.05 -4.51 -15.38
CA GLN A 306 9.36 -5.46 -16.25
C GLN A 306 8.37 -6.34 -15.49
N SER A 307 8.73 -6.80 -14.30
CA SER A 307 7.88 -7.63 -13.45
C SER A 307 7.23 -6.80 -12.34
N GLU A 308 6.18 -7.33 -11.75
CA GLU A 308 5.55 -6.71 -10.57
C GLU A 308 6.50 -6.71 -9.36
N ALA A 309 7.31 -7.75 -9.19
CA ALA A 309 8.36 -7.80 -8.16
C ALA A 309 9.39 -6.67 -8.32
N ALA A 310 9.87 -6.43 -9.54
CA ALA A 310 10.80 -5.33 -9.81
C ALA A 310 10.15 -3.97 -9.54
N TYR A 311 8.89 -3.81 -9.90
CA TYR A 311 8.13 -2.58 -9.62
C TYR A 311 7.96 -2.34 -8.12
N ARG A 312 7.62 -3.38 -7.33
CA ARG A 312 7.58 -3.30 -5.86
C ARG A 312 8.95 -2.94 -5.27
N SER A 313 10.03 -3.56 -5.77
CA SER A 313 11.40 -3.28 -5.33
C SER A 313 11.81 -1.81 -5.56
N LEU A 314 11.44 -1.23 -6.70
CA LEU A 314 11.67 0.20 -6.97
C LEU A 314 10.87 1.09 -6.00
N THR A 315 9.63 0.74 -5.72
CA THR A 315 8.80 1.46 -4.73
C THR A 315 9.43 1.38 -3.33
N ARG A 316 9.90 0.20 -2.91
CA ARG A 316 10.61 0.03 -1.64
C ARG A 316 11.89 0.86 -1.58
N SER A 317 12.69 0.84 -2.65
CA SER A 317 13.93 1.64 -2.74
C SER A 317 13.65 3.13 -2.61
N TRP A 318 12.64 3.64 -3.31
CA TRP A 318 12.20 5.02 -3.16
C TRP A 318 11.79 5.33 -1.73
N PHE A 319 10.92 4.51 -1.15
CA PHE A 319 10.42 4.73 0.21
C PHE A 319 11.56 4.80 1.23
N GLN A 320 12.55 3.92 1.10
CA GLN A 320 13.67 3.79 2.01
C GLN A 320 14.72 4.91 1.85
N HIS A 321 14.97 5.36 0.61
CA HIS A 321 16.06 6.27 0.30
C HIS A 321 15.61 7.70 -0.01
N SER A 322 14.31 7.96 -0.07
CA SER A 322 13.77 9.32 -0.12
C SER A 322 13.49 9.85 1.29
N GLY A 323 13.16 11.13 1.39
CA GLY A 323 12.70 11.73 2.65
C GLY A 323 11.38 11.17 3.17
N THR A 324 10.73 10.25 2.46
CA THR A 324 9.45 9.65 2.88
C THR A 324 9.60 8.86 4.18
N LEU A 325 10.55 7.95 4.26
CA LEU A 325 10.81 7.20 5.50
C LEU A 325 11.19 8.14 6.65
N GLU A 326 11.98 9.17 6.38
CA GLU A 326 12.38 10.18 7.37
C GLU A 326 11.15 10.96 7.88
N LEU A 327 10.18 11.27 7.01
CA LEU A 327 8.91 11.89 7.42
C LEU A 327 8.19 11.04 8.48
N PHE A 328 8.04 9.74 8.23
CA PHE A 328 7.42 8.83 9.19
C PHE A 328 8.18 8.78 10.51
N LYS A 329 9.52 8.72 10.48
CA LYS A 329 10.36 8.74 11.68
C LYS A 329 10.18 10.02 12.49
N ARG A 330 10.10 11.19 11.83
CA ARG A 330 9.90 12.48 12.52
C ARG A 330 8.52 12.63 13.14
N ILE A 331 7.50 11.99 12.59
CA ILE A 331 6.14 11.99 13.13
C ILE A 331 6.01 10.98 14.29
N ALA A 332 6.77 9.89 14.24
CA ALA A 332 6.71 8.84 15.24
C ALA A 332 6.93 9.38 16.67
N GLY A 333 6.12 8.92 17.62
CA GLY A 333 6.20 9.34 19.02
C GLY A 333 5.73 10.78 19.30
N LYS A 334 5.21 11.51 18.29
CA LYS A 334 4.70 12.89 18.47
C LYS A 334 3.21 12.97 18.81
N GLY A 335 2.59 11.85 19.16
CA GLY A 335 1.18 11.80 19.56
C GLY A 335 0.18 11.89 18.40
N TYR A 336 0.62 11.59 17.17
CA TYR A 336 -0.24 11.52 16.00
C TYR A 336 -0.66 10.09 15.68
N LYS A 337 -1.92 9.92 15.29
CA LYS A 337 -2.37 8.79 14.50
C LYS A 337 -1.96 9.03 13.04
N VAL A 338 -1.43 8.02 12.38
CA VAL A 338 -1.01 8.14 10.98
C VAL A 338 -1.89 7.23 10.14
N ILE A 339 -2.61 7.82 9.19
CA ILE A 339 -3.36 7.10 8.17
C ILE A 339 -2.54 7.13 6.89
N VAL A 340 -2.14 5.97 6.39
CA VAL A 340 -1.53 5.82 5.06
C VAL A 340 -2.59 5.24 4.15
N THR A 341 -2.85 5.91 3.04
CA THR A 341 -3.87 5.48 2.07
C THR A 341 -3.44 5.80 0.64
N THR A 342 -4.28 5.44 -0.31
CA THR A 342 -4.15 5.78 -1.72
C THR A 342 -5.51 6.24 -2.25
N ASP A 343 -5.55 6.89 -3.38
CA ASP A 343 -6.79 7.23 -4.09
C ASP A 343 -7.25 6.12 -5.03
N HIS A 344 -6.31 5.47 -5.69
CA HIS A 344 -6.54 4.31 -6.56
C HIS A 344 -5.28 3.44 -6.65
N GLY A 345 -5.36 2.35 -7.41
CA GLY A 345 -4.23 1.51 -7.79
C GLY A 345 -4.23 1.28 -9.30
N THR A 346 -3.30 0.47 -9.76
CA THR A 346 -3.20 0.00 -11.15
C THR A 346 -3.27 -1.51 -11.23
N ILE A 347 -3.79 -2.02 -12.34
CA ILE A 347 -3.78 -3.43 -12.67
C ILE A 347 -3.12 -3.62 -14.03
N ARG A 348 -2.25 -4.61 -14.14
CA ARG A 348 -1.71 -5.05 -15.43
C ARG A 348 -2.72 -5.96 -16.11
N VAL A 349 -3.08 -5.62 -17.35
CA VAL A 349 -4.01 -6.40 -18.19
C VAL A 349 -3.31 -6.91 -19.42
N ASP A 350 -3.70 -8.10 -19.89
CA ASP A 350 -3.09 -8.77 -21.05
C ASP A 350 -3.97 -8.69 -22.30
N ASN A 351 -5.27 -8.43 -22.16
CA ASN A 351 -6.25 -8.43 -23.26
C ASN A 351 -6.92 -7.05 -23.37
N PRO A 352 -6.30 -6.09 -24.08
CA PRO A 352 -6.89 -4.78 -24.30
C PRO A 352 -8.07 -4.87 -25.27
N GLU A 353 -9.18 -4.20 -24.94
CA GLU A 353 -10.30 -4.00 -25.85
C GLU A 353 -10.37 -2.55 -26.31
N LYS A 354 -10.67 -2.34 -27.62
CA LYS A 354 -10.91 -1.01 -28.14
C LYS A 354 -12.34 -0.60 -27.86
N VAL A 355 -12.51 0.39 -27.02
CA VAL A 355 -13.82 1.02 -26.75
C VAL A 355 -13.92 2.27 -27.63
N ILE A 356 -15.06 2.41 -28.34
CA ILE A 356 -15.40 3.64 -29.05
C ILE A 356 -16.27 4.49 -28.13
N GLY A 357 -15.77 5.63 -27.70
CA GLY A 357 -16.46 6.55 -26.81
C GLY A 357 -15.97 7.98 -27.03
N ASP A 358 -16.60 8.93 -26.36
CA ASP A 358 -16.13 10.30 -26.30
C ASP A 358 -14.79 10.36 -25.57
N LYS A 359 -13.88 11.25 -25.99
CA LYS A 359 -12.61 11.49 -25.30
C LYS A 359 -12.77 11.87 -23.82
N ASN A 360 -13.90 12.42 -23.49
CA ASN A 360 -14.23 12.93 -22.14
C ASN A 360 -14.83 11.84 -21.22
N THR A 361 -14.92 10.60 -21.68
CA THR A 361 -15.45 9.45 -20.92
C THR A 361 -14.38 8.42 -20.58
N ASN A 362 -13.18 8.84 -20.29
CA ASN A 362 -12.10 7.96 -19.88
C ASN A 362 -12.34 7.35 -18.49
#